data_28cf92eb82821cc9ae7a9f57e65cb2ed
#
_entry.id   28cf92eb82821cc9ae7a9f57e65cb2ed
#
_cell.length_a   1.000
_cell.length_b   1.000
_cell.length_c   1.000
_cell.angle_alpha   90.00
_cell.angle_beta   90.00
_cell.angle_gamma   90.00
#
_symmetry.space_group_name_H-M   'P 1'
#
loop_
_entity.id
_entity.type
_entity.pdbx_description
1 polymer ?
#
loop_
_entity_poly.entity_id
_entity_poly.type
_entity_poly.pdbx_seq_one_letter_code
_entity_poly.pdbx_strand_id
1 'polypeptide(L)'
;TNFAAANPTFAEVVTLETAVAEDNALSGNLAYILPASMYGALKTTEKASGTAQFVAEPGGTINGYRAIVSNQATSGNLYYGNFSDCLVGFFGGVDIKVDPYSLSTSGGVRIVALAMMDIAIRHAVSFAYGNDGA
;
A
#
# COMPACT_ATOMS: atom_id res chain seq x y z
N THR A 1 7.01 -1.85 -13.28
CA THR A 1 8.42 -1.38 -13.38
C THR A 1 9.28 -2.20 -12.43
N ASN A 2 10.39 -2.75 -12.92
CA ASN A 2 11.36 -3.43 -12.06
C ASN A 2 12.40 -2.39 -11.61
N PHE A 3 12.68 -2.35 -10.32
CA PHE A 3 13.75 -1.54 -9.76
C PHE A 3 15.11 -2.19 -10.04
N ALA A 4 16.13 -1.38 -10.21
CA ALA A 4 17.50 -1.89 -10.47
C ALA A 4 18.16 -2.50 -9.22
N ALA A 5 17.63 -2.20 -8.03
CA ALA A 5 18.12 -2.67 -6.74
C ALA A 5 16.95 -2.88 -5.76
N ALA A 6 17.22 -3.56 -4.64
CA ALA A 6 16.24 -3.83 -3.57
C ALA A 6 15.56 -2.57 -2.99
N ASN A 7 16.17 -1.41 -3.15
CA ASN A 7 15.60 -0.11 -2.74
C ASN A 7 15.52 0.81 -3.95
N PRO A 8 14.34 1.35 -4.28
CA PRO A 8 14.18 2.22 -5.42
C PRO A 8 14.95 3.53 -5.26
N THR A 9 15.51 3.99 -6.35
CA THR A 9 16.07 5.34 -6.46
C THR A 9 14.95 6.37 -6.63
N PHE A 10 15.25 7.64 -6.41
CA PHE A 10 14.28 8.71 -6.62
C PHE A 10 13.74 8.74 -8.06
N ALA A 11 14.60 8.51 -9.06
CA ALA A 11 14.20 8.45 -10.47
C ALA A 11 13.19 7.33 -10.74
N GLU A 12 13.36 6.16 -10.13
CA GLU A 12 12.43 5.03 -10.27
C GLU A 12 11.08 5.32 -9.60
N VAL A 13 11.07 6.02 -8.46
CA VAL A 13 9.84 6.50 -7.81
C VAL A 13 9.09 7.47 -8.72
N VAL A 14 9.78 8.43 -9.34
CA VAL A 14 9.19 9.39 -10.30
C VAL A 14 8.65 8.67 -11.54
N THR A 15 9.29 7.58 -11.98
CA THR A 15 8.78 6.79 -13.12
C THR A 15 7.38 6.22 -12.85
N LEU A 16 7.08 5.80 -11.61
CA LEU A 16 5.74 5.32 -11.25
C LEU A 16 4.70 6.44 -11.32
N GLU A 17 5.05 7.65 -10.89
CA GLU A 17 4.18 8.82 -11.01
C GLU A 17 3.94 9.18 -12.47
N THR A 18 5.01 9.17 -13.28
CA THR A 18 4.92 9.47 -14.71
C THR A 18 4.00 8.49 -15.43
N ALA A 19 4.07 7.20 -15.11
CA ALA A 19 3.18 6.21 -15.71
C ALA A 19 1.70 6.49 -15.43
N VAL A 20 1.35 6.89 -14.20
CA VAL A 20 -0.03 7.28 -13.85
C VAL A 20 -0.41 8.63 -14.49
N ALA A 21 0.56 9.54 -14.65
CA ALA A 21 0.35 10.84 -15.29
C ALA A 21 0.04 10.71 -16.79
N GLU A 22 0.76 9.85 -17.50
CA GLU A 22 0.55 9.57 -18.93
C GLU A 22 -0.87 9.08 -19.22
N ASP A 23 -1.46 8.35 -18.27
CA ASP A 23 -2.84 7.87 -18.33
C ASP A 23 -3.88 8.90 -17.83
N ASN A 24 -3.47 10.15 -17.58
CA ASN A 24 -4.31 11.24 -17.07
C ASN A 24 -5.01 10.90 -15.73
N ALA A 25 -4.42 10.06 -14.90
CA ALA A 25 -5.00 9.58 -13.66
C ALA A 25 -4.46 10.29 -12.39
N LEU A 26 -3.70 11.38 -12.53
CA LEU A 26 -3.21 12.21 -11.43
C LEU A 26 -4.33 13.06 -10.80
N SER A 27 -5.37 12.43 -10.33
CA SER A 27 -6.50 13.11 -9.67
C SER A 27 -7.03 12.29 -8.51
N GLY A 28 -7.70 12.93 -7.58
CA GLY A 28 -8.31 12.25 -6.43
C GLY A 28 -7.32 11.99 -5.28
N ASN A 29 -7.36 10.81 -4.69
CA ASN A 29 -6.58 10.46 -3.51
C ASN A 29 -5.33 9.67 -3.89
N LEU A 30 -4.27 10.38 -4.24
CA LEU A 30 -2.98 9.80 -4.60
C LEU A 30 -2.16 9.46 -3.36
N ALA A 31 -1.62 8.25 -3.31
CA ALA A 31 -0.76 7.81 -2.22
C ALA A 31 0.22 6.71 -2.67
N TYR A 32 1.29 6.56 -1.90
CA TYR A 32 2.19 5.42 -1.96
C TYR A 32 1.82 4.38 -0.90
N ILE A 33 1.88 3.10 -1.23
CA ILE A 33 1.81 1.99 -0.25
C ILE A 33 3.09 1.17 -0.38
N LEU A 34 3.75 0.93 0.75
CA LEU A 34 5.02 0.21 0.80
C LEU A 34 5.21 -0.49 2.15
N PRO A 35 6.08 -1.54 2.21
CA PRO A 35 6.44 -2.19 3.46
C PRO A 35 7.37 -1.32 4.32
N ALA A 36 7.37 -1.56 5.64
CA ALA A 36 8.18 -0.79 6.59
C ALA A 36 9.68 -0.87 6.32
N SER A 37 10.18 -2.02 5.82
CA SER A 37 11.57 -2.20 5.46
C SER A 37 12.01 -1.23 4.35
N MET A 38 11.23 -1.15 3.27
CA MET A 38 11.49 -0.23 2.15
C MET A 38 11.37 1.22 2.59
N TYR A 39 10.35 1.56 3.40
CA TYR A 39 10.22 2.92 3.91
C TYR A 39 11.41 3.36 4.76
N GLY A 40 11.94 2.45 5.59
CA GLY A 40 13.17 2.69 6.37
C GLY A 40 14.38 2.96 5.48
N ALA A 41 14.54 2.20 4.39
CA ALA A 41 15.60 2.42 3.42
C ALA A 41 15.45 3.76 2.68
N LEU A 42 14.23 4.14 2.26
CA LEU A 42 13.97 5.40 1.58
C LEU A 42 14.24 6.65 2.46
N LYS A 43 14.26 6.50 3.79
CA LYS A 43 14.69 7.56 4.71
C LYS A 43 16.20 7.81 4.70
N THR A 44 16.97 6.88 4.19
CA THR A 44 18.44 6.99 4.08
C THR A 44 18.90 7.14 2.64
N THR A 45 18.01 6.92 1.65
CA THR A 45 18.30 7.09 0.23
C THR A 45 18.17 8.56 -0.14
N GLU A 46 19.25 9.18 -0.59
CA GLU A 46 19.26 10.56 -1.05
C GLU A 46 18.58 10.71 -2.42
N LYS A 47 17.86 11.82 -2.63
CA LYS A 47 17.25 12.16 -3.93
C LYS A 47 18.32 12.41 -5.00
N ALA A 48 19.40 13.07 -4.60
CA ALA A 48 20.60 13.27 -5.41
C ALA A 48 21.82 13.25 -4.47
N SER A 49 22.91 12.65 -4.93
CA SER A 49 24.13 12.49 -4.13
C SER A 49 24.62 13.82 -3.53
N GLY A 50 24.83 13.85 -2.23
CA GLY A 50 25.37 15.00 -1.51
C GLY A 50 24.37 16.13 -1.22
N THR A 51 23.06 15.92 -1.41
CA THR A 51 22.04 16.97 -1.19
C THR A 51 21.41 16.96 0.20
N ALA A 52 21.64 15.93 1.01
CA ALA A 52 20.97 15.72 2.31
C ALA A 52 19.42 15.76 2.20
N GLN A 53 18.86 15.53 1.02
CA GLN A 53 17.44 15.37 0.77
C GLN A 53 17.13 13.90 0.54
N PHE A 54 16.27 13.33 1.37
CA PHE A 54 15.91 11.92 1.30
C PHE A 54 14.63 11.71 0.49
N VAL A 55 14.49 10.52 -0.10
CA VAL A 55 13.31 10.15 -0.89
C VAL A 55 12.05 10.12 -0.01
N ALA A 56 12.14 9.54 1.19
CA ALA A 56 11.09 9.66 2.20
C ALA A 56 11.27 10.97 2.99
N GLU A 57 10.33 11.88 2.80
CA GLU A 57 10.35 13.22 3.38
C GLU A 57 9.83 13.22 4.83
N PRO A 58 10.25 14.21 5.66
CA PRO A 58 9.64 14.45 6.95
C PRO A 58 8.13 14.69 6.80
N GLY A 59 7.33 14.02 7.63
CA GLY A 59 5.86 14.12 7.54
C GLY A 59 5.18 12.89 6.93
N GLY A 60 5.94 11.89 6.50
CA GLY A 60 5.38 10.65 5.97
C GLY A 60 4.95 10.77 4.51
N THR A 61 5.67 11.56 3.75
CA THR A 61 5.45 11.77 2.31
C THR A 61 6.62 11.24 1.49
N ILE A 62 6.33 10.91 0.24
CA ILE A 62 7.30 10.60 -0.82
C ILE A 62 6.92 11.48 -1.99
N ASN A 63 7.83 12.34 -2.42
CA ASN A 63 7.63 13.31 -3.50
C ASN A 63 6.32 14.13 -3.36
N GLY A 64 5.99 14.56 -2.13
CA GLY A 64 4.79 15.34 -1.84
C GLY A 64 3.49 14.54 -1.68
N TYR A 65 3.48 13.24 -2.00
CA TYR A 65 2.32 12.36 -1.80
C TYR A 65 2.42 11.55 -0.52
N ARG A 66 1.28 11.24 0.08
CA ARG A 66 1.24 10.46 1.32
C ARG A 66 1.83 9.08 1.14
N ALA A 67 2.71 8.67 2.06
CA ALA A 67 3.24 7.32 2.15
C ALA A 67 2.51 6.54 3.25
N ILE A 68 1.86 5.45 2.85
CA ILE A 68 1.15 4.53 3.75
C ILE A 68 2.03 3.31 3.95
N VAL A 69 2.54 3.15 5.16
CA VAL A 69 3.40 2.02 5.51
C VAL A 69 2.53 0.87 6.00
N SER A 70 2.63 -0.29 5.36
CA SER A 70 1.90 -1.50 5.73
C SER A 70 2.76 -2.74 5.53
N ASN A 71 2.89 -3.54 6.59
CA ASN A 71 3.58 -4.83 6.51
C ASN A 71 2.76 -5.92 5.80
N GLN A 72 1.52 -5.62 5.40
CA GLN A 72 0.72 -6.47 4.51
C GLN A 72 1.11 -6.31 3.04
N ALA A 73 1.80 -5.20 2.70
CA ALA A 73 2.39 -5.04 1.37
C ALA A 73 3.54 -6.05 1.19
N THR A 74 3.59 -6.67 0.01
CA THR A 74 4.66 -7.61 -0.33
C THR A 74 6.01 -6.92 -0.22
N SER A 75 6.99 -7.61 0.41
CA SER A 75 8.35 -7.10 0.51
C SER A 75 8.91 -6.82 -0.88
N GLY A 76 9.65 -5.73 -1.02
CA GLY A 76 10.22 -5.31 -2.31
C GLY A 76 9.26 -4.56 -3.24
N ASN A 77 7.97 -4.48 -2.90
CA ASN A 77 6.98 -3.80 -3.75
C ASN A 77 6.67 -2.39 -3.26
N LEU A 78 6.59 -1.47 -4.20
CA LEU A 78 6.10 -0.11 -4.03
C LEU A 78 4.88 0.12 -4.94
N TYR A 79 3.77 0.49 -4.35
CA TYR A 79 2.54 0.77 -5.07
C TYR A 79 2.27 2.28 -5.05
N TYR A 80 1.87 2.83 -6.18
CA TYR A 80 1.43 4.21 -6.31
C TYR A 80 0.13 4.26 -7.11
N GLY A 81 -0.79 5.13 -6.73
CA GLY A 81 -2.01 5.30 -7.52
C GLY A 81 -3.08 6.13 -6.84
N ASN A 82 -4.18 6.26 -7.57
CA ASN A 82 -5.39 6.95 -7.11
C ASN A 82 -6.33 5.99 -6.38
N PHE A 83 -6.34 6.04 -5.07
CA PHE A 83 -7.20 5.18 -4.24
C PHE A 83 -8.69 5.55 -4.27
N SER A 84 -9.08 6.65 -4.93
CA SER A 84 -10.49 6.96 -5.20
C SER A 84 -11.11 5.99 -6.23
N ASP A 85 -10.29 5.32 -7.04
CA ASP A 85 -10.72 4.30 -8.00
C ASP A 85 -10.73 2.89 -7.42
N CYS A 86 -10.39 2.74 -6.14
CA CYS A 86 -10.49 1.49 -5.40
C CYS A 86 -11.85 1.41 -4.70
N LEU A 87 -12.68 0.47 -5.13
CA LEU A 87 -14.01 0.24 -4.56
C LEU A 87 -13.96 -0.90 -3.57
N VAL A 88 -14.43 -0.65 -2.35
CA VAL A 88 -14.58 -1.69 -1.31
C VAL A 88 -16.07 -2.00 -1.18
N GLY A 89 -16.48 -3.21 -1.55
CA GLY A 89 -17.84 -3.70 -1.45
C GLY A 89 -18.01 -4.60 -0.22
N PHE A 90 -19.01 -4.32 0.60
CA PHE A 90 -19.43 -5.20 1.68
C PHE A 90 -20.70 -5.94 1.28
N PHE A 91 -20.69 -7.28 1.40
CA PHE A 91 -21.82 -8.14 1.07
C PHE A 91 -22.56 -8.50 2.36
N GLY A 92 -23.62 -7.77 2.68
CA GLY A 92 -24.40 -7.95 3.89
C GLY A 92 -23.78 -7.29 5.12
N GLY A 93 -24.31 -7.65 6.28
CA GLY A 93 -23.81 -7.20 7.58
C GLY A 93 -22.77 -8.14 8.18
N VAL A 94 -22.35 -7.83 9.40
CA VAL A 94 -21.52 -8.74 10.20
C VAL A 94 -22.42 -9.80 10.81
N ASP A 95 -22.16 -11.08 10.50
CA ASP A 95 -22.87 -12.23 11.03
C ASP A 95 -22.15 -12.69 12.30
N ILE A 96 -22.84 -12.64 13.44
CA ILE A 96 -22.28 -13.02 14.74
C ILE A 96 -22.88 -14.35 15.17
N LYS A 97 -22.02 -15.38 15.30
CA LYS A 97 -22.40 -16.68 15.86
C LYS A 97 -21.82 -16.86 17.25
N VAL A 98 -22.68 -17.18 18.20
CA VAL A 98 -22.29 -17.55 19.56
C VAL A 98 -22.30 -19.07 19.66
N ASP A 99 -21.15 -19.65 19.98
CA ASP A 99 -21.01 -21.10 20.17
C ASP A 99 -20.63 -21.42 21.64
N PRO A 100 -21.58 -21.84 22.45
CA PRO A 100 -21.33 -22.21 23.83
C PRO A 100 -20.78 -23.63 23.99
N TYR A 101 -20.75 -24.45 22.91
CA TYR A 101 -20.41 -25.85 22.98
C TYR A 101 -18.95 -26.17 22.76
N SER A 102 -18.27 -25.48 21.85
CA SER A 102 -16.87 -25.77 21.47
C SER A 102 -15.88 -25.62 22.63
N LEU A 103 -16.20 -24.81 23.64
CA LEU A 103 -15.36 -24.56 24.80
C LEU A 103 -16.03 -24.94 26.12
N SER A 104 -17.02 -25.83 26.06
CA SER A 104 -17.82 -26.23 27.23
C SER A 104 -17.00 -26.89 28.36
N THR A 105 -15.90 -27.58 28.02
CA THR A 105 -15.00 -28.22 28.99
C THR A 105 -14.21 -27.23 29.82
N SER A 106 -14.01 -26.01 29.33
CA SER A 106 -13.30 -24.91 30.03
C SER A 106 -14.25 -23.80 30.52
N GLY A 107 -15.57 -23.97 30.34
CA GLY A 107 -16.56 -22.95 30.70
C GLY A 107 -16.49 -21.67 29.82
N GLY A 108 -15.83 -21.76 28.66
CA GLY A 108 -15.70 -20.64 27.71
C GLY A 108 -16.84 -20.62 26.70
N VAL A 109 -17.12 -19.41 26.17
CA VAL A 109 -18.03 -19.18 25.05
C VAL A 109 -17.23 -18.65 23.86
N ARG A 110 -17.39 -19.26 22.69
CA ARG A 110 -16.74 -18.84 21.46
C ARG A 110 -17.68 -17.92 20.69
N ILE A 111 -17.22 -16.73 20.35
CA ILE A 111 -17.92 -15.79 19.48
C ILE A 111 -17.18 -15.70 18.16
N VAL A 112 -17.88 -15.97 17.05
CA VAL A 112 -17.34 -15.88 15.69
C VAL A 112 -18.08 -14.77 14.96
N ALA A 113 -17.36 -13.74 14.52
CA ALA A 113 -17.87 -12.68 13.67
C ALA A 113 -17.38 -12.91 12.23
N LEU A 114 -18.29 -12.96 11.28
CA LEU A 114 -18.03 -13.14 9.86
C LEU A 114 -18.49 -11.89 9.11
N ALA A 115 -17.62 -11.34 8.27
CA ALA A 115 -17.97 -10.30 7.32
C ALA A 115 -17.41 -10.68 5.95
N MET A 116 -18.22 -10.50 4.91
CA MET A 116 -17.79 -10.72 3.54
C MET A 116 -17.55 -9.36 2.88
N MET A 117 -16.36 -9.17 2.36
CA MET A 117 -15.99 -7.97 1.60
C MET A 117 -15.18 -8.37 0.37
N ASP A 118 -15.25 -7.53 -0.65
CA ASP A 118 -14.43 -7.65 -1.85
C ASP A 118 -13.91 -6.28 -2.26
N ILE A 119 -12.79 -6.28 -2.99
CA ILE A 119 -12.14 -5.07 -3.47
C ILE A 119 -12.03 -5.15 -4.98
N ALA A 120 -12.51 -4.11 -5.67
CA ALA A 120 -12.41 -3.98 -7.10
C ALA A 120 -11.76 -2.66 -7.49
N ILE A 121 -10.90 -2.70 -8.50
CA ILE A 121 -10.29 -1.50 -9.08
C ILE A 121 -11.13 -1.09 -10.28
N ARG A 122 -11.73 0.10 -10.22
CA ARG A 122 -12.57 0.63 -11.31
C ARG A 122 -11.76 1.00 -12.55
N HIS A 123 -10.54 1.53 -12.35
CA HIS A 123 -9.66 2.01 -13.40
C HIS A 123 -8.23 1.53 -13.17
N ALA A 124 -7.82 0.46 -13.87
CA ALA A 124 -6.54 -0.20 -13.60
C ALA A 124 -5.32 0.69 -13.90
N VAL A 125 -5.42 1.57 -14.89
CA VAL A 125 -4.35 2.52 -15.28
C VAL A 125 -4.11 3.63 -14.25
N SER A 126 -5.02 3.79 -13.26
CA SER A 126 -4.83 4.71 -12.13
C SER A 126 -3.81 4.20 -11.11
N PHE A 127 -3.25 3.01 -11.32
CA PHE A 127 -2.30 2.39 -10.41
C PHE A 127 -1.03 1.96 -11.13
N ALA A 128 0.10 2.26 -10.53
CA ALA A 128 1.41 1.77 -10.94
C ALA A 128 2.06 1.01 -9.79
N TYR A 129 2.84 -0.02 -10.11
CA TYR A 129 3.66 -0.66 -9.11
C TYR A 129 5.07 -0.92 -9.64
N GLY A 130 6.01 -0.92 -8.71
CA GLY A 130 7.39 -1.34 -8.95
C GLY A 130 7.79 -2.41 -7.95
N ASN A 131 8.67 -3.30 -8.35
CA ASN A 131 9.23 -4.33 -7.50
C ASN A 131 10.75 -4.40 -7.66
N ASP A 132 11.42 -4.98 -6.68
CA ASP A 132 12.89 -5.17 -6.68
C ASP A 132 13.38 -6.33 -7.54
N GLY A 133 12.48 -7.00 -8.26
CA GLY A 133 12.83 -8.10 -9.18
C GLY A 133 13.23 -9.41 -8.47
N ALA A 134 13.03 -9.50 -7.14
CA ALA A 134 13.30 -10.71 -6.36
C ALA A 134 12.12 -11.69 -6.34
#